data_70fdab9fb1d3304b53a8caeda35d2d86
#
_entry.id   70fdab9fb1d3304b53a8caeda35d2d86
#
_cell.length_a   1.000
_cell.length_b   1.000
_cell.length_c   1.000
_cell.angle_alpha   90.00
_cell.angle_beta   90.00
_cell.angle_gamma   90.00
#
_symmetry.space_group_name_H-M   'P 1'
#
loop_
_entity.id
_entity.type
_entity.pdbx_description
1 polymer ?
#
loop_
_entity_poly.entity_id
_entity_poly.type
_entity_poly.pdbx_seq_one_letter_code
_entity_poly.pdbx_strand_id
1 'polypeptide(L)'
;MAELKYTKDGRLLFTKEMRREYKILVPNMLPVHFKLFEKVLQKAGYDLEVLTNSSHRVVEEGLKYVHNDTCYPALLVIGQMIDALNSGKYDVTKTALMITQTGGGCRASNYIHLLRKALKSAGYGNVPVISLNLSGLESNPGFSVTPALVMQFVAGIVYGDMLMLLNNQVKAYELNKGESEALVNSWVERLLEQFSHSKGMLGEDFRNNLKLIADEFDAIPVNRVPKVRVGVVGEIYVKYSPLANNRLEEFLASQDCEVMVPGLMGFTLFKMDNRLDDIVLYGGSSVKYKFVSFLKDFCTKMETAMLDALMEHPNFTVPSPYAHLRTLVNGVIGYGSKMGEGWLLTAEMLELCESGYENIVCTQPFGCLPNHINGKGMIGKIRRVFPNSNITPIDYDPSATKVNQENRIKLMLAVARENLNEKIAAEKAEKAEKNGAVQEEKPAHAS
;
A
#
# COMPACT_ATOMS: atom_id res chain seq x y z
N MET A 1 2.75 -38.28 4.11
CA MET A 1 1.96 -37.24 3.41
C MET A 1 0.72 -36.99 4.25
N ALA A 2 0.41 -35.75 4.58
CA ALA A 2 -0.77 -35.43 5.39
C ALA A 2 -2.07 -35.87 4.66
N GLU A 3 -3.01 -36.39 5.41
CA GLU A 3 -4.31 -36.84 4.87
C GLU A 3 -5.11 -35.63 4.40
N LEU A 4 -5.71 -35.72 3.21
CA LEU A 4 -6.58 -34.68 2.67
C LEU A 4 -7.95 -34.73 3.37
N LYS A 5 -8.31 -33.65 4.07
CA LYS A 5 -9.59 -33.52 4.79
C LYS A 5 -10.43 -32.42 4.16
N TYR A 6 -11.72 -32.70 4.03
CA TYR A 6 -12.66 -31.79 3.39
C TYR A 6 -13.78 -31.40 4.37
N THR A 7 -14.30 -30.20 4.19
CA THR A 7 -15.57 -29.77 4.83
C THR A 7 -16.76 -30.50 4.20
N LYS A 8 -17.95 -30.38 4.81
CA LYS A 8 -19.19 -30.98 4.27
C LYS A 8 -19.56 -30.48 2.87
N ASP A 9 -19.18 -29.25 2.55
CA ASP A 9 -19.37 -28.59 1.24
C ASP A 9 -18.22 -28.84 0.25
N GLY A 10 -17.30 -29.76 0.57
CA GLY A 10 -16.24 -30.21 -0.34
C GLY A 10 -15.01 -29.30 -0.41
N ARG A 11 -14.84 -28.34 0.51
CA ARG A 11 -13.65 -27.48 0.59
C ARG A 11 -12.50 -28.23 1.24
N LEU A 12 -11.33 -28.26 0.59
CA LEU A 12 -10.10 -28.83 1.16
C LEU A 12 -9.59 -27.96 2.31
N LEU A 13 -9.28 -28.61 3.43
CA LEU A 13 -8.79 -27.97 4.65
C LEU A 13 -7.26 -27.99 4.72
N PHE A 14 -6.68 -26.90 5.19
CA PHE A 14 -5.30 -26.89 5.66
C PHE A 14 -5.25 -27.39 7.11
N THR A 15 -4.67 -28.57 7.32
CA THR A 15 -4.71 -29.29 8.61
C THR A 15 -3.51 -28.97 9.49
N LYS A 16 -3.53 -29.40 10.77
CA LYS A 16 -2.40 -29.25 11.70
C LYS A 16 -1.18 -30.05 11.26
N GLU A 17 -1.40 -31.19 10.59
CA GLU A 17 -0.35 -32.02 10.00
C GLU A 17 0.31 -31.28 8.84
N MET A 18 -0.50 -30.69 7.93
CA MET A 18 0.01 -29.89 6.82
C MET A 18 0.83 -28.68 7.28
N ARG A 19 0.47 -28.05 8.39
CA ARG A 19 1.27 -26.93 8.95
C ARG A 19 2.73 -27.30 9.21
N ARG A 20 3.04 -28.56 9.48
CA ARG A 20 4.38 -29.04 9.80
C ARG A 20 5.20 -29.42 8.56
N GLU A 21 4.53 -29.73 7.46
CA GLU A 21 5.12 -30.34 6.28
C GLU A 21 5.01 -29.49 5.02
N TYR A 22 4.07 -28.53 5.00
CA TYR A 22 3.71 -27.78 3.79
C TYR A 22 4.34 -26.40 3.80
N LYS A 23 4.85 -26.01 2.63
CA LYS A 23 5.23 -24.63 2.34
C LYS A 23 3.99 -23.83 1.93
N ILE A 24 3.80 -22.66 2.50
CA ILE A 24 2.69 -21.74 2.18
C ILE A 24 3.20 -20.66 1.24
N LEU A 25 2.62 -20.52 0.06
CA LEU A 25 2.95 -19.47 -0.89
C LEU A 25 1.94 -18.33 -0.81
N VAL A 26 2.44 -17.10 -0.79
CA VAL A 26 1.64 -15.88 -0.66
C VAL A 26 1.98 -14.91 -1.80
N PRO A 27 1.01 -14.32 -2.49
CA PRO A 27 1.29 -13.30 -3.51
C PRO A 27 1.87 -12.05 -2.87
N ASN A 28 2.77 -11.37 -3.57
CA ASN A 28 3.37 -10.12 -3.10
C ASN A 28 2.52 -8.91 -3.53
N MET A 29 2.39 -7.95 -2.63
CA MET A 29 1.76 -6.66 -2.91
C MET A 29 2.69 -5.51 -2.54
N LEU A 30 3.21 -5.51 -1.32
CA LEU A 30 4.07 -4.48 -0.74
C LEU A 30 5.42 -5.10 -0.36
N PRO A 31 6.50 -4.92 -1.14
CA PRO A 31 7.75 -5.67 -0.94
C PRO A 31 8.32 -5.56 0.48
N VAL A 32 8.39 -4.36 1.06
CA VAL A 32 8.93 -4.15 2.42
C VAL A 32 8.03 -4.76 3.48
N HIS A 33 6.74 -4.46 3.46
CA HIS A 33 5.77 -4.96 4.44
C HIS A 33 5.67 -6.49 4.40
N PHE A 34 5.63 -7.08 3.20
CA PHE A 34 5.47 -8.52 3.05
C PHE A 34 6.71 -9.29 3.52
N LYS A 35 7.93 -8.74 3.41
CA LYS A 35 9.12 -9.32 4.07
C LYS A 35 8.95 -9.38 5.59
N LEU A 36 8.42 -8.31 6.21
CA LEU A 36 8.15 -8.29 7.66
C LEU A 36 7.05 -9.29 8.03
N PHE A 37 5.96 -9.37 7.25
CA PHE A 37 4.87 -10.32 7.49
C PHE A 37 5.31 -11.78 7.31
N GLU A 38 6.12 -12.05 6.30
CA GLU A 38 6.71 -13.36 6.07
C GLU A 38 7.45 -13.84 7.32
N LYS A 39 8.32 -13.00 7.88
CA LYS A 39 9.08 -13.33 9.08
C LYS A 39 8.21 -13.53 10.31
N VAL A 40 7.21 -12.67 10.50
CA VAL A 40 6.24 -12.79 11.58
C VAL A 40 5.53 -14.15 11.52
N LEU A 41 5.10 -14.60 10.34
CA LEU A 41 4.44 -15.89 10.14
C LEU A 41 5.42 -17.06 10.28
N GLN A 42 6.66 -16.94 9.77
CA GLN A 42 7.70 -17.94 9.97
C GLN A 42 8.00 -18.15 11.46
N LYS A 43 8.11 -17.05 12.24
CA LYS A 43 8.26 -17.12 13.69
C LYS A 43 7.07 -17.80 14.39
N ALA A 44 5.86 -17.59 13.87
CA ALA A 44 4.66 -18.27 14.38
C ALA A 44 4.62 -19.76 14.00
N GLY A 45 5.66 -20.30 13.34
CA GLY A 45 5.82 -21.72 13.01
C GLY A 45 5.14 -22.14 11.71
N TYR A 46 5.05 -21.22 10.73
CA TYR A 46 4.62 -21.52 9.36
C TYR A 46 5.82 -21.49 8.41
N ASP A 47 6.00 -22.52 7.56
CA ASP A 47 6.93 -22.41 6.43
C ASP A 47 6.24 -21.62 5.32
N LEU A 48 6.52 -20.32 5.25
CA LEU A 48 5.86 -19.39 4.33
C LEU A 48 6.89 -18.68 3.46
N GLU A 49 6.54 -18.50 2.19
CA GLU A 49 7.33 -17.78 1.20
C GLU A 49 6.45 -16.79 0.43
N VAL A 50 6.88 -15.52 0.40
CA VAL A 50 6.26 -14.49 -0.43
C VAL A 50 6.78 -14.60 -1.85
N LEU A 51 5.87 -14.72 -2.81
CA LEU A 51 6.20 -14.90 -4.23
C LEU A 51 6.84 -13.65 -4.83
N THR A 52 7.89 -13.86 -5.63
CA THR A 52 8.62 -12.78 -6.32
C THR A 52 8.58 -12.90 -7.84
N ASN A 53 7.93 -13.95 -8.38
CA ASN A 53 7.78 -14.12 -9.82
C ASN A 53 6.92 -13.00 -10.42
N SER A 54 7.46 -12.33 -11.44
CA SER A 54 6.87 -11.12 -12.07
C SER A 54 7.02 -11.11 -13.59
N SER A 55 7.22 -12.27 -14.21
CA SER A 55 7.31 -12.40 -15.66
C SER A 55 5.94 -12.27 -16.33
N HIS A 56 5.93 -12.06 -17.63
CA HIS A 56 4.70 -12.02 -18.44
C HIS A 56 3.83 -13.29 -18.31
N ARG A 57 4.45 -14.43 -17.98
CA ARG A 57 3.74 -15.70 -17.72
C ARG A 57 2.69 -15.58 -16.59
N VAL A 58 2.90 -14.69 -15.63
CA VAL A 58 1.89 -14.41 -14.58
C VAL A 58 0.59 -13.93 -15.21
N VAL A 59 0.65 -13.03 -16.18
CA VAL A 59 -0.53 -12.51 -16.91
C VAL A 59 -1.15 -13.63 -17.77
N GLU A 60 -0.34 -14.41 -18.46
CA GLU A 60 -0.79 -15.51 -19.32
C GLU A 60 -1.53 -16.58 -18.50
N GLU A 61 -0.95 -17.02 -17.38
CA GLU A 61 -1.61 -17.99 -16.49
C GLU A 61 -2.89 -17.41 -15.87
N GLY A 62 -2.89 -16.12 -15.53
CA GLY A 62 -4.09 -15.44 -15.06
C GLY A 62 -5.21 -15.45 -16.11
N LEU A 63 -4.92 -15.07 -17.33
CA LEU A 63 -5.88 -15.06 -18.47
C LEU A 63 -6.42 -16.45 -18.79
N LYS A 64 -5.61 -17.49 -18.61
CA LYS A 64 -5.98 -18.88 -18.90
C LYS A 64 -7.03 -19.43 -17.93
N TYR A 65 -6.96 -19.04 -16.63
CA TYR A 65 -7.75 -19.65 -15.58
C TYR A 65 -8.75 -18.72 -14.89
N VAL A 66 -8.62 -17.40 -15.10
CA VAL A 66 -9.51 -16.39 -14.54
C VAL A 66 -10.28 -15.73 -15.66
N HIS A 67 -11.59 -15.58 -15.48
CA HIS A 67 -12.44 -14.92 -16.48
C HIS A 67 -11.99 -13.45 -16.64
N ASN A 68 -11.86 -12.98 -17.88
CA ASN A 68 -11.37 -11.64 -18.20
C ASN A 68 -12.31 -10.49 -17.77
N ASP A 69 -13.59 -10.78 -17.45
CA ASP A 69 -14.50 -9.80 -16.83
C ASP A 69 -14.21 -9.58 -15.33
N THR A 70 -13.30 -10.36 -14.75
CA THR A 70 -12.82 -10.16 -13.38
C THR A 70 -11.83 -8.99 -13.36
N CYS A 71 -11.74 -8.29 -12.21
CA CYS A 71 -10.80 -7.19 -12.08
C CYS A 71 -9.34 -7.66 -12.23
N TYR A 72 -8.50 -6.81 -12.80
CA TYR A 72 -7.10 -7.09 -13.10
C TYR A 72 -6.28 -7.63 -11.90
N PRO A 73 -6.43 -7.12 -10.66
CA PRO A 73 -5.74 -7.69 -9.50
C PRO A 73 -6.02 -9.18 -9.27
N ALA A 74 -7.27 -9.63 -9.47
CA ALA A 74 -7.61 -11.05 -9.32
C ALA A 74 -6.86 -11.93 -10.31
N LEU A 75 -6.73 -11.45 -11.55
CA LEU A 75 -6.00 -12.14 -12.61
C LEU A 75 -4.52 -12.27 -12.25
N LEU A 76 -3.89 -11.19 -11.77
CA LEU A 76 -2.47 -11.19 -11.42
C LEU A 76 -2.17 -12.06 -10.20
N VAL A 77 -2.96 -11.92 -9.14
CA VAL A 77 -2.78 -12.68 -7.89
C VAL A 77 -2.91 -14.19 -8.15
N ILE A 78 -3.94 -14.58 -8.88
CA ILE A 78 -4.17 -16.00 -9.21
C ILE A 78 -3.13 -16.50 -10.20
N GLY A 79 -2.81 -15.70 -11.22
CA GLY A 79 -1.78 -16.04 -12.20
C GLY A 79 -0.40 -16.21 -11.56
N GLN A 80 -0.03 -15.36 -10.60
CA GLN A 80 1.24 -15.45 -9.86
C GLN A 80 1.37 -16.77 -9.09
N MET A 81 0.29 -17.18 -8.44
CA MET A 81 0.26 -18.46 -7.71
C MET A 81 0.32 -19.66 -8.64
N ILE A 82 -0.39 -19.65 -9.77
CA ILE A 82 -0.37 -20.77 -10.72
C ILE A 82 0.97 -20.84 -11.45
N ASP A 83 1.55 -19.71 -11.86
CA ASP A 83 2.90 -19.66 -12.46
C ASP A 83 3.95 -20.20 -11.48
N ALA A 84 3.83 -19.89 -10.19
CA ALA A 84 4.71 -20.45 -9.17
C ALA A 84 4.58 -21.98 -9.08
N LEU A 85 3.37 -22.54 -9.07
CA LEU A 85 3.13 -23.98 -9.06
C LEU A 85 3.67 -24.66 -10.34
N ASN A 86 3.54 -24.01 -11.49
CA ASN A 86 4.03 -24.50 -12.78
C ASN A 86 5.57 -24.42 -12.92
N SER A 87 6.25 -23.67 -12.04
CA SER A 87 7.70 -23.42 -12.15
C SER A 87 8.58 -24.63 -11.89
N GLY A 88 8.05 -25.67 -11.26
CA GLY A 88 8.83 -26.83 -10.80
C GLY A 88 9.71 -26.58 -9.56
N LYS A 89 9.71 -25.35 -9.05
CA LYS A 89 10.47 -24.96 -7.83
C LYS A 89 9.88 -25.58 -6.55
N TYR A 90 8.58 -25.82 -6.53
CA TYR A 90 7.87 -26.25 -5.35
C TYR A 90 7.31 -27.66 -5.50
N ASP A 91 7.40 -28.46 -4.43
CA ASP A 91 6.70 -29.75 -4.35
C ASP A 91 5.21 -29.49 -4.16
N VAL A 92 4.43 -29.56 -5.23
CA VAL A 92 3.01 -29.29 -5.26
C VAL A 92 2.22 -30.17 -4.27
N THR A 93 2.73 -31.35 -3.94
CA THR A 93 2.10 -32.27 -2.99
C THR A 93 2.26 -31.84 -1.53
N LYS A 94 3.17 -30.89 -1.28
CA LYS A 94 3.45 -30.29 0.04
C LYS A 94 3.38 -28.75 0.00
N THR A 95 2.56 -28.22 -0.89
CA THR A 95 2.34 -26.77 -1.03
C THR A 95 0.93 -26.40 -0.64
N ALA A 96 0.77 -25.26 0.03
CA ALA A 96 -0.49 -24.58 0.29
C ALA A 96 -0.41 -23.14 -0.23
N LEU A 97 -1.55 -22.55 -0.55
CA LEU A 97 -1.62 -21.14 -0.94
C LEU A 97 -2.34 -20.34 0.15
N MET A 98 -1.96 -19.07 0.33
CA MET A 98 -2.66 -18.17 1.23
C MET A 98 -3.06 -16.88 0.50
N ILE A 99 -4.28 -16.43 0.74
CA ILE A 99 -4.81 -15.20 0.19
C ILE A 99 -5.68 -14.48 1.23
N THR A 100 -5.71 -13.16 1.20
CA THR A 100 -6.61 -12.34 2.02
C THR A 100 -8.05 -12.44 1.53
N GLN A 101 -9.01 -12.45 2.47
CA GLN A 101 -10.45 -12.41 2.18
C GLN A 101 -11.08 -11.27 2.98
N THR A 102 -11.48 -10.21 2.30
CA THR A 102 -11.92 -8.96 2.94
C THR A 102 -13.35 -9.00 3.48
N GLY A 103 -14.23 -9.84 2.91
CA GLY A 103 -15.63 -9.98 3.33
C GLY A 103 -16.52 -8.78 3.02
N GLY A 104 -16.08 -7.85 2.19
CA GLY A 104 -16.87 -6.70 1.74
C GLY A 104 -17.57 -6.90 0.40
N GLY A 105 -18.25 -5.89 -0.11
CA GLY A 105 -18.94 -5.90 -1.42
C GLY A 105 -18.01 -5.81 -2.64
N CYS A 106 -16.70 -5.75 -2.45
CA CYS A 106 -15.71 -5.79 -3.51
C CYS A 106 -15.43 -7.24 -3.96
N ARG A 107 -15.02 -7.43 -5.21
CA ARG A 107 -14.64 -8.75 -5.77
C ARG A 107 -13.48 -9.42 -5.03
N ALA A 108 -12.62 -8.67 -4.35
CA ALA A 108 -11.54 -9.20 -3.51
C ALA A 108 -12.04 -10.22 -2.46
N SER A 109 -13.27 -10.09 -1.98
CA SER A 109 -13.90 -11.07 -1.09
C SER A 109 -14.07 -12.45 -1.74
N ASN A 110 -14.11 -12.51 -3.08
CA ASN A 110 -14.37 -13.72 -3.86
C ASN A 110 -13.11 -14.29 -4.53
N TYR A 111 -11.95 -13.64 -4.42
CA TYR A 111 -10.70 -14.13 -5.04
C TYR A 111 -10.35 -15.55 -4.60
N ILE A 112 -10.64 -15.91 -3.34
CA ILE A 112 -10.37 -17.25 -2.81
C ILE A 112 -11.15 -18.34 -3.55
N HIS A 113 -12.42 -18.07 -3.90
CA HIS A 113 -13.24 -19.00 -4.66
C HIS A 113 -12.80 -19.09 -6.12
N LEU A 114 -12.41 -17.95 -6.72
CA LEU A 114 -11.83 -17.90 -8.06
C LEU A 114 -10.51 -18.68 -8.10
N LEU A 115 -9.64 -18.52 -7.10
CA LEU A 115 -8.39 -19.26 -6.97
C LEU A 115 -8.63 -20.78 -6.89
N ARG A 116 -9.57 -21.22 -6.06
CA ARG A 116 -9.92 -22.65 -5.97
C ARG A 116 -10.45 -23.21 -7.29
N LYS A 117 -11.28 -22.44 -8.00
CA LYS A 117 -11.76 -22.82 -9.33
C LYS A 117 -10.58 -22.92 -10.32
N ALA A 118 -9.69 -21.92 -10.33
CA ALA A 118 -8.50 -21.90 -11.18
C ALA A 118 -7.58 -23.08 -10.90
N LEU A 119 -7.31 -23.39 -9.63
CA LEU A 119 -6.51 -24.55 -9.21
C LEU A 119 -7.12 -25.86 -9.71
N LYS A 120 -8.43 -26.05 -9.56
CA LYS A 120 -9.10 -27.24 -10.09
C LYS A 120 -8.94 -27.38 -11.60
N SER A 121 -9.09 -26.27 -12.34
CA SER A 121 -8.96 -26.25 -13.80
C SER A 121 -7.51 -26.46 -14.25
N ALA A 122 -6.53 -26.04 -13.45
CA ALA A 122 -5.10 -26.23 -13.71
C ALA A 122 -4.54 -27.59 -13.27
N GLY A 123 -5.37 -28.48 -12.71
CA GLY A 123 -4.95 -29.79 -12.21
C GLY A 123 -4.38 -29.80 -10.79
N TYR A 124 -4.49 -28.68 -10.07
CA TYR A 124 -3.98 -28.50 -8.70
C TYR A 124 -5.08 -28.55 -7.63
N GLY A 125 -6.15 -29.27 -7.85
CA GLY A 125 -7.30 -29.36 -6.94
C GLY A 125 -6.97 -29.86 -5.52
N ASN A 126 -5.83 -30.50 -5.34
CA ASN A 126 -5.33 -30.98 -4.05
C ASN A 126 -4.44 -29.98 -3.29
N VAL A 127 -4.25 -28.78 -3.82
CA VAL A 127 -3.51 -27.70 -3.13
C VAL A 127 -4.49 -26.93 -2.22
N PRO A 128 -4.33 -26.96 -0.88
CA PRO A 128 -5.21 -26.25 0.03
C PRO A 128 -5.01 -24.75 -0.06
N VAL A 129 -6.11 -23.98 0.09
CA VAL A 129 -6.10 -22.52 0.09
C VAL A 129 -6.52 -22.00 1.45
N ILE A 130 -5.64 -21.26 2.09
CA ILE A 130 -5.82 -20.63 3.39
C ILE A 130 -6.41 -19.24 3.20
N SER A 131 -7.53 -18.98 3.87
CA SER A 131 -8.11 -17.64 3.96
C SER A 131 -7.49 -16.86 5.10
N LEU A 132 -6.77 -15.78 4.81
CA LEU A 132 -6.37 -14.81 5.81
C LEU A 132 -7.52 -13.80 5.99
N ASN A 133 -8.33 -13.99 7.02
CA ASN A 133 -9.47 -13.14 7.34
C ASN A 133 -9.60 -12.94 8.85
N LEU A 134 -10.06 -11.76 9.25
CA LEU A 134 -10.37 -11.39 10.65
C LEU A 134 -11.87 -11.46 10.96
N SER A 135 -12.71 -11.75 9.95
CA SER A 135 -14.16 -11.75 10.05
C SER A 135 -14.78 -13.12 10.36
N GLY A 136 -13.97 -14.18 10.39
CA GLY A 136 -14.44 -15.53 10.65
C GLY A 136 -15.17 -16.16 9.44
N LEU A 137 -14.92 -15.66 8.22
CA LEU A 137 -15.54 -16.18 6.99
C LEU A 137 -15.20 -17.63 6.72
N GLU A 138 -13.93 -17.98 6.93
CA GLU A 138 -13.43 -19.34 6.81
C GLU A 138 -12.41 -19.64 7.91
N SER A 139 -12.36 -20.88 8.35
CA SER A 139 -11.34 -21.38 9.29
C SER A 139 -10.62 -22.60 8.71
N ASN A 140 -9.37 -22.75 9.07
CA ASN A 140 -8.54 -23.91 8.77
C ASN A 140 -7.91 -24.44 10.07
N PRO A 141 -7.99 -25.74 10.39
CA PRO A 141 -7.43 -26.27 11.64
C PRO A 141 -5.92 -26.04 11.81
N GLY A 142 -5.20 -25.93 10.71
CA GLY A 142 -3.75 -25.72 10.68
C GLY A 142 -3.33 -24.25 10.73
N PHE A 143 -4.27 -23.29 10.58
CA PHE A 143 -3.95 -21.86 10.57
C PHE A 143 -4.83 -21.08 11.56
N SER A 144 -4.20 -20.27 12.39
CA SER A 144 -4.89 -19.44 13.37
C SER A 144 -4.22 -18.07 13.49
N VAL A 145 -5.05 -17.04 13.61
CA VAL A 145 -4.62 -15.67 13.89
C VAL A 145 -4.77 -15.42 15.39
N THR A 146 -3.67 -15.19 16.08
CA THR A 146 -3.66 -14.86 17.52
C THR A 146 -3.62 -13.34 17.73
N PRO A 147 -4.06 -12.82 18.89
CA PRO A 147 -3.92 -11.38 19.20
C PRO A 147 -2.47 -10.89 19.10
N ALA A 148 -1.49 -11.69 19.53
CA ALA A 148 -0.07 -11.36 19.39
C ALA A 148 0.33 -11.21 17.90
N LEU A 149 -0.15 -12.10 17.03
CA LEU A 149 0.12 -12.03 15.60
C LEU A 149 -0.50 -10.76 14.98
N VAL A 150 -1.71 -10.37 15.40
CA VAL A 150 -2.34 -9.11 14.95
C VAL A 150 -1.50 -7.91 15.34
N MET A 151 -1.02 -7.84 16.59
CA MET A 151 -0.15 -6.74 17.04
C MET A 151 1.17 -6.67 16.25
N GLN A 152 1.77 -7.81 15.94
CA GLN A 152 2.98 -7.89 15.12
C GLN A 152 2.73 -7.42 13.68
N PHE A 153 1.59 -7.76 13.09
CA PHE A 153 1.20 -7.25 11.77
C PHE A 153 1.00 -5.74 11.79
N VAL A 154 0.35 -5.19 12.82
CA VAL A 154 0.16 -3.73 12.94
C VAL A 154 1.51 -3.01 13.04
N ALA A 155 2.45 -3.51 13.85
CA ALA A 155 3.80 -2.96 13.91
C ALA A 155 4.51 -3.03 12.55
N GLY A 156 4.40 -4.17 11.86
CA GLY A 156 4.94 -4.37 10.51
C GLY A 156 4.34 -3.42 9.47
N ILE A 157 3.05 -3.07 9.60
CA ILE A 157 2.40 -2.05 8.74
C ILE A 157 3.05 -0.69 8.98
N VAL A 158 3.17 -0.24 10.23
CA VAL A 158 3.72 1.10 10.55
C VAL A 158 5.18 1.23 10.12
N TYR A 159 6.01 0.24 10.41
CA TYR A 159 7.40 0.26 9.95
C TYR A 159 7.51 0.24 8.43
N GLY A 160 6.71 -0.59 7.77
CA GLY A 160 6.69 -0.65 6.32
C GLY A 160 6.25 0.67 5.69
N ASP A 161 5.19 1.30 6.24
CA ASP A 161 4.71 2.60 5.79
C ASP A 161 5.76 3.70 5.96
N MET A 162 6.43 3.74 7.13
CA MET A 162 7.47 4.72 7.41
C MET A 162 8.69 4.55 6.49
N LEU A 163 9.19 3.33 6.33
CA LEU A 163 10.33 3.03 5.47
C LEU A 163 10.02 3.35 4.00
N MET A 164 8.84 3.03 3.51
CA MET A 164 8.39 3.35 2.16
C MET A 164 8.30 4.87 1.95
N LEU A 165 7.68 5.58 2.90
CA LEU A 165 7.51 7.03 2.86
C LEU A 165 8.85 7.76 2.80
N LEU A 166 9.77 7.45 3.72
CA LEU A 166 11.06 8.10 3.82
C LEU A 166 11.96 7.78 2.63
N ASN A 167 11.98 6.51 2.20
CA ASN A 167 12.72 6.12 0.99
C ASN A 167 12.29 6.92 -0.23
N ASN A 168 10.98 7.08 -0.45
CA ASN A 168 10.44 7.81 -1.59
C ASN A 168 10.75 9.31 -1.55
N GLN A 169 10.80 9.91 -0.36
CA GLN A 169 11.16 11.32 -0.19
C GLN A 169 12.66 11.60 -0.25
N VAL A 170 13.51 10.64 0.11
CA VAL A 170 14.98 10.80 0.08
C VAL A 170 15.58 10.41 -1.25
N LYS A 171 15.13 9.29 -1.85
CA LYS A 171 15.66 8.70 -3.08
C LYS A 171 15.81 9.69 -4.24
N ALA A 172 14.88 10.64 -4.35
CA ALA A 172 14.95 11.67 -5.40
C ALA A 172 16.13 12.62 -5.25
N TYR A 173 16.62 12.83 -4.03
CA TYR A 173 17.59 13.87 -3.65
C TYR A 173 18.94 13.33 -3.20
N GLU A 174 19.09 12.03 -2.94
CA GLU A 174 20.33 11.42 -2.43
C GLU A 174 21.54 11.68 -3.35
N LEU A 175 22.67 12.04 -2.74
CA LEU A 175 23.92 12.26 -3.47
C LEU A 175 24.53 10.92 -3.92
N ASN A 176 24.48 9.92 -3.06
CA ASN A 176 24.94 8.57 -3.35
C ASN A 176 23.76 7.69 -3.71
N LYS A 177 23.57 7.43 -5.00
CA LYS A 177 22.41 6.66 -5.51
C LYS A 177 22.31 5.27 -4.88
N GLY A 178 21.13 4.97 -4.32
CA GLY A 178 20.81 3.69 -3.66
C GLY A 178 21.08 3.65 -2.16
N GLU A 179 21.55 4.75 -1.55
CA GLU A 179 21.83 4.84 -0.11
C GLU A 179 20.54 4.68 0.73
N SER A 180 19.46 5.35 0.33
CA SER A 180 18.16 5.23 0.98
C SER A 180 17.58 3.81 0.88
N GLU A 181 17.72 3.14 -0.26
CA GLU A 181 17.26 1.76 -0.45
C GLU A 181 18.10 0.76 0.37
N ALA A 182 19.42 0.98 0.46
CA ALA A 182 20.31 0.20 1.33
C ALA A 182 19.91 0.36 2.81
N LEU A 183 19.52 1.58 3.23
CA LEU A 183 19.04 1.83 4.59
C LEU A 183 17.70 1.12 4.86
N VAL A 184 16.76 1.13 3.90
CA VAL A 184 15.52 0.31 4.02
C VAL A 184 15.85 -1.15 4.27
N ASN A 185 16.75 -1.74 3.46
CA ASN A 185 17.13 -3.15 3.62
C ASN A 185 17.78 -3.41 4.98
N SER A 186 18.67 -2.53 5.44
CA SER A 186 19.30 -2.62 6.77
C SER A 186 18.26 -2.58 7.89
N TRP A 187 17.27 -1.69 7.81
CA TRP A 187 16.20 -1.62 8.80
C TRP A 187 15.28 -2.84 8.77
N VAL A 188 14.96 -3.36 7.59
CA VAL A 188 14.21 -4.61 7.49
C VAL A 188 14.93 -5.72 8.25
N GLU A 189 16.25 -5.92 8.05
CA GLU A 189 17.02 -6.94 8.76
C GLU A 189 17.07 -6.69 10.28
N ARG A 190 17.28 -5.44 10.73
CA ARG A 190 17.24 -5.08 12.16
C ARG A 190 15.88 -5.38 12.79
N LEU A 191 14.79 -5.06 12.10
CA LEU A 191 13.43 -5.33 12.57
C LEU A 191 13.14 -6.83 12.62
N LEU A 192 13.58 -7.60 11.61
CA LEU A 192 13.45 -9.04 11.58
C LEU A 192 14.17 -9.70 12.77
N GLU A 193 15.35 -9.23 13.10
CA GLU A 193 16.10 -9.68 14.27
C GLU A 193 15.37 -9.35 15.57
N GLN A 194 14.92 -8.10 15.75
CA GLN A 194 14.15 -7.69 16.92
C GLN A 194 12.85 -8.50 17.05
N PHE A 195 12.12 -8.70 15.95
CA PHE A 195 10.90 -9.50 15.93
C PHE A 195 11.17 -10.96 16.31
N SER A 196 12.32 -11.51 15.93
CA SER A 196 12.74 -12.85 16.34
C SER A 196 12.84 -13.00 17.85
N HIS A 197 13.16 -11.92 18.57
CA HIS A 197 13.25 -11.87 20.03
C HIS A 197 12.02 -11.24 20.72
N SER A 198 10.92 -11.05 20.00
CA SER A 198 9.69 -10.39 20.49
C SER A 198 9.91 -8.94 20.97
N LYS A 199 10.86 -8.22 20.35
CA LYS A 199 11.20 -6.82 20.63
C LYS A 199 10.75 -5.92 19.46
N GLY A 200 10.75 -4.60 19.70
CA GLY A 200 10.50 -3.60 18.67
C GLY A 200 9.06 -3.49 18.16
N MET A 201 8.11 -4.25 18.73
CA MET A 201 6.74 -4.25 18.21
C MET A 201 5.78 -3.32 18.97
N LEU A 202 6.11 -3.00 20.20
CA LEU A 202 5.29 -2.19 21.10
C LEU A 202 6.15 -1.40 22.09
N GLY A 203 5.51 -0.45 22.77
CA GLY A 203 6.10 0.28 23.89
C GLY A 203 7.24 1.21 23.48
N GLU A 204 8.26 1.28 24.33
CA GLU A 204 9.40 2.16 24.14
C GLU A 204 10.30 1.74 22.97
N ASP A 205 10.58 0.44 22.85
CA ASP A 205 11.38 -0.10 21.73
C ASP A 205 10.78 0.29 20.38
N PHE A 206 9.45 0.23 20.25
CA PHE A 206 8.76 0.63 19.01
C PHE A 206 8.97 2.12 18.73
N ARG A 207 8.75 3.00 19.70
CA ARG A 207 8.92 4.45 19.52
C ARG A 207 10.37 4.81 19.22
N ASN A 208 11.32 4.19 19.91
CA ASN A 208 12.75 4.41 19.69
C ASN A 208 13.18 3.99 18.28
N ASN A 209 12.66 2.87 17.78
CA ASN A 209 12.93 2.47 16.40
C ASN A 209 12.40 3.49 15.39
N LEU A 210 11.17 4.00 15.57
CA LEU A 210 10.60 5.01 14.66
C LEU A 210 11.46 6.28 14.65
N LYS A 211 11.89 6.74 15.82
CA LYS A 211 12.78 7.90 15.92
C LYS A 211 14.12 7.64 15.21
N LEU A 212 14.76 6.51 15.49
CA LEU A 212 16.04 6.15 14.85
C LEU A 212 15.91 6.01 13.33
N ILE A 213 14.79 5.48 12.82
CA ILE A 213 14.54 5.42 11.39
C ILE A 213 14.50 6.82 10.80
N ALA A 214 13.76 7.75 11.41
CA ALA A 214 13.70 9.14 10.94
C ALA A 214 15.06 9.83 10.99
N ASP A 215 15.79 9.70 12.12
CA ASP A 215 17.14 10.25 12.30
C ASP A 215 18.11 9.75 11.22
N GLU A 216 18.14 8.43 10.97
CA GLU A 216 19.06 7.83 9.99
C GLU A 216 18.73 8.23 8.54
N PHE A 217 17.42 8.37 8.20
CA PHE A 217 17.03 8.87 6.87
C PHE A 217 17.33 10.36 6.69
N ASP A 218 17.17 11.19 7.74
CA ASP A 218 17.50 12.62 7.68
C ASP A 218 19.02 12.86 7.59
N ALA A 219 19.82 11.92 8.08
CA ALA A 219 21.28 11.95 8.00
C ALA A 219 21.84 11.61 6.60
N ILE A 220 21.03 11.06 5.68
CA ILE A 220 21.49 10.75 4.32
C ILE A 220 21.83 12.05 3.59
N PRO A 221 23.05 12.17 3.00
CA PRO A 221 23.43 13.34 2.24
C PRO A 221 22.53 13.56 1.01
N VAL A 222 21.86 14.70 0.96
CA VAL A 222 20.90 15.04 -0.09
C VAL A 222 21.18 16.41 -0.71
N ASN A 223 20.81 16.57 -1.99
CA ASN A 223 20.74 17.87 -2.65
C ASN A 223 19.25 18.20 -2.92
N ARG A 224 18.64 18.95 -2.01
CA ARG A 224 17.22 19.32 -2.11
C ARG A 224 17.02 20.51 -3.05
N VAL A 225 16.99 20.21 -4.35
CA VAL A 225 16.55 21.14 -5.40
C VAL A 225 15.05 20.97 -5.65
N PRO A 226 14.34 22.01 -6.14
CA PRO A 226 12.94 21.87 -6.50
C PRO A 226 12.72 20.77 -7.54
N LYS A 227 11.83 19.82 -7.22
CA LYS A 227 11.47 18.71 -8.10
C LYS A 227 9.95 18.61 -8.27
N VAL A 228 9.51 17.97 -9.35
CA VAL A 228 8.11 17.61 -9.50
C VAL A 228 7.74 16.59 -8.41
N ARG A 229 6.71 16.91 -7.64
CA ARG A 229 6.15 16.06 -6.59
C ARG A 229 4.94 15.32 -7.12
N VAL A 230 4.94 13.99 -7.02
CA VAL A 230 3.91 13.12 -7.60
C VAL A 230 3.31 12.21 -6.53
N GLY A 231 1.99 12.34 -6.31
CA GLY A 231 1.23 11.41 -5.51
C GLY A 231 0.82 10.16 -6.33
N VAL A 232 0.81 8.99 -5.70
CA VAL A 232 0.31 7.75 -6.30
C VAL A 232 -0.82 7.20 -5.45
N VAL A 233 -2.01 7.14 -6.03
CA VAL A 233 -3.22 6.58 -5.40
C VAL A 233 -3.85 5.53 -6.30
N GLY A 234 -4.87 4.83 -5.83
CA GLY A 234 -5.61 3.89 -6.67
C GLY A 234 -6.06 2.65 -5.93
N GLU A 235 -6.38 1.61 -6.67
CA GLU A 235 -6.73 0.30 -6.13
C GLU A 235 -5.51 -0.29 -5.41
N ILE A 236 -5.74 -0.81 -4.21
CA ILE A 236 -4.70 -1.17 -3.25
C ILE A 236 -3.61 -2.09 -3.82
N TYR A 237 -3.98 -3.13 -4.57
CA TYR A 237 -3.01 -4.05 -5.14
C TYR A 237 -2.20 -3.37 -6.26
N VAL A 238 -2.87 -2.65 -7.16
CA VAL A 238 -2.18 -1.96 -8.27
C VAL A 238 -1.37 -0.76 -7.77
N LYS A 239 -1.87 -0.04 -6.77
CA LYS A 239 -1.12 1.08 -6.16
C LYS A 239 0.26 0.64 -5.66
N TYR A 240 0.34 -0.51 -5.00
CA TYR A 240 1.54 -0.93 -4.29
C TYR A 240 2.40 -1.98 -5.02
N SER A 241 1.80 -2.82 -5.87
CA SER A 241 2.51 -3.96 -6.45
C SER A 241 3.34 -3.59 -7.68
N PRO A 242 4.68 -3.73 -7.64
CA PRO A 242 5.52 -3.51 -8.82
C PRO A 242 5.14 -4.39 -10.02
N LEU A 243 4.61 -5.59 -9.77
CA LEU A 243 4.06 -6.48 -10.80
C LEU A 243 2.84 -5.85 -11.48
N ALA A 244 1.93 -5.25 -10.69
CA ALA A 244 0.66 -4.77 -11.20
C ALA A 244 0.75 -3.39 -11.87
N ASN A 245 1.66 -2.52 -11.40
CA ASN A 245 1.81 -1.14 -11.86
C ASN A 245 3.05 -0.90 -12.73
N ASN A 246 3.71 -1.98 -13.21
CA ASN A 246 4.90 -1.89 -14.07
C ASN A 246 6.06 -1.10 -13.43
N ARG A 247 6.25 -1.23 -12.10
CA ARG A 247 7.28 -0.52 -11.31
C ARG A 247 7.12 1.01 -11.39
N LEU A 248 5.91 1.49 -11.13
CA LEU A 248 5.56 2.90 -11.26
C LEU A 248 6.44 3.83 -10.44
N GLU A 249 6.73 3.49 -9.18
CA GLU A 249 7.59 4.31 -8.31
C GLU A 249 9.01 4.45 -8.85
N GLU A 250 9.60 3.34 -9.36
CA GLU A 250 10.90 3.36 -10.03
C GLU A 250 10.87 4.20 -11.31
N PHE A 251 9.79 4.09 -12.08
CA PHE A 251 9.62 4.91 -13.28
C PHE A 251 9.55 6.40 -12.94
N LEU A 252 8.75 6.81 -11.96
CA LEU A 252 8.66 8.20 -11.52
C LEU A 252 10.01 8.72 -10.97
N ALA A 253 10.72 7.92 -10.19
CA ALA A 253 12.07 8.25 -9.73
C ALA A 253 13.05 8.43 -10.90
N SER A 254 12.96 7.60 -11.96
CA SER A 254 13.76 7.76 -13.20
C SER A 254 13.43 9.03 -13.98
N GLN A 255 12.25 9.61 -13.75
CA GLN A 255 11.81 10.88 -14.31
C GLN A 255 12.16 12.08 -13.40
N ASP A 256 13.01 11.88 -12.40
CA ASP A 256 13.47 12.89 -11.45
C ASP A 256 12.35 13.51 -10.61
N CYS A 257 11.39 12.67 -10.18
CA CYS A 257 10.26 13.07 -9.35
C CYS A 257 10.43 12.61 -7.90
N GLU A 258 9.96 13.43 -6.96
CA GLU A 258 9.69 13.01 -5.59
C GLU A 258 8.32 12.31 -5.55
N VAL A 259 8.25 11.14 -4.93
CA VAL A 259 7.04 10.29 -4.94
C VAL A 259 6.44 10.20 -3.55
N MET A 260 5.12 10.33 -3.45
CA MET A 260 4.35 10.08 -2.23
C MET A 260 3.30 9.00 -2.51
N VAL A 261 3.36 7.93 -1.73
CA VAL A 261 2.35 6.85 -1.76
C VAL A 261 1.73 6.74 -0.38
N PRO A 262 0.42 6.98 -0.22
CA PRO A 262 -0.26 6.81 1.06
C PRO A 262 -0.08 5.41 1.64
N GLY A 263 0.18 5.33 2.95
CA GLY A 263 0.48 4.09 3.65
C GLY A 263 -0.69 3.12 3.79
N LEU A 264 -0.39 1.88 4.14
CA LEU A 264 -1.37 0.81 4.35
C LEU A 264 -2.18 1.00 5.64
N MET A 265 -1.66 1.74 6.63
CA MET A 265 -2.34 2.00 7.89
C MET A 265 -3.66 2.76 7.67
N GLY A 266 -3.70 3.74 6.78
CA GLY A 266 -4.93 4.46 6.42
C GLY A 266 -6.04 3.53 5.93
N PHE A 267 -5.71 2.56 5.07
CA PHE A 267 -6.66 1.54 4.61
C PHE A 267 -7.12 0.62 5.76
N THR A 268 -6.22 0.27 6.66
CA THR A 268 -6.53 -0.58 7.83
C THR A 268 -7.54 0.11 8.76
N LEU A 269 -7.31 1.38 9.08
CA LEU A 269 -8.22 2.21 9.87
C LEU A 269 -9.58 2.41 9.18
N PHE A 270 -9.56 2.67 7.86
CA PHE A 270 -10.76 2.77 7.04
C PHE A 270 -11.64 1.51 7.10
N LYS A 271 -11.04 0.31 7.06
CA LYS A 271 -11.81 -0.94 7.18
C LYS A 271 -12.42 -1.12 8.57
N MET A 272 -11.73 -0.67 9.62
CA MET A 272 -12.27 -0.69 10.98
C MET A 272 -13.42 0.30 11.14
N ASP A 273 -13.30 1.52 10.64
CA ASP A 273 -14.36 2.52 10.65
C ASP A 273 -15.61 2.02 9.92
N ASN A 274 -15.45 1.49 8.70
CA ASN A 274 -16.57 0.92 7.97
C ASN A 274 -17.27 -0.20 8.75
N ARG A 275 -16.53 -0.98 9.52
CA ARG A 275 -17.10 -2.04 10.36
C ARG A 275 -17.88 -1.48 11.54
N LEU A 276 -17.40 -0.42 12.16
CA LEU A 276 -18.10 0.30 13.24
C LEU A 276 -19.38 0.96 12.71
N ASP A 277 -19.27 1.67 11.57
CA ASP A 277 -20.40 2.30 10.90
C ASP A 277 -21.49 1.26 10.51
N ASP A 278 -21.11 0.08 10.01
CA ASP A 278 -22.05 -1.00 9.69
C ASP A 278 -22.80 -1.49 10.92
N ILE A 279 -22.11 -1.65 12.06
CA ILE A 279 -22.76 -2.11 13.31
C ILE A 279 -23.77 -1.07 13.79
N VAL A 280 -23.46 0.22 13.65
CA VAL A 280 -24.34 1.32 14.04
C VAL A 280 -25.56 1.41 13.10
N LEU A 281 -25.33 1.32 11.78
CA LEU A 281 -26.39 1.53 10.78
C LEU A 281 -27.32 0.34 10.62
N TYR A 282 -26.77 -0.87 10.68
CA TYR A 282 -27.53 -2.11 10.36
C TYR A 282 -27.74 -3.02 11.56
N GLY A 283 -27.28 -2.62 12.73
CA GLY A 283 -27.28 -3.43 13.94
C GLY A 283 -26.13 -4.44 14.00
N GLY A 284 -25.85 -4.92 15.17
CA GLY A 284 -24.81 -5.92 15.39
C GLY A 284 -24.45 -6.11 16.86
N SER A 285 -23.44 -6.94 17.11
CA SER A 285 -23.00 -7.25 18.48
C SER A 285 -22.24 -6.10 19.10
N SER A 286 -22.69 -5.63 20.28
CA SER A 286 -21.97 -4.62 21.09
C SER A 286 -20.56 -5.08 21.50
N VAL A 287 -20.35 -6.39 21.67
CA VAL A 287 -19.02 -6.96 21.96
C VAL A 287 -18.10 -6.78 20.77
N LYS A 288 -18.63 -7.06 19.55
CA LYS A 288 -17.88 -6.82 18.30
C LYS A 288 -17.53 -5.35 18.13
N TYR A 289 -18.47 -4.45 18.41
CA TYR A 289 -18.24 -3.01 18.33
C TYR A 289 -17.08 -2.59 19.26
N LYS A 290 -17.14 -2.98 20.54
CA LYS A 290 -16.09 -2.65 21.52
C LYS A 290 -14.72 -3.21 21.13
N PHE A 291 -14.69 -4.43 20.59
CA PHE A 291 -13.44 -5.05 20.15
C PHE A 291 -12.82 -4.31 18.95
N VAL A 292 -13.63 -3.98 17.93
CA VAL A 292 -13.15 -3.24 16.74
C VAL A 292 -12.73 -1.82 17.12
N SER A 293 -13.48 -1.15 18.03
CA SER A 293 -13.11 0.16 18.55
C SER A 293 -11.77 0.12 19.27
N PHE A 294 -11.57 -0.85 20.17
CA PHE A 294 -10.29 -1.03 20.86
C PHE A 294 -9.12 -1.24 19.88
N LEU A 295 -9.33 -2.08 18.85
CA LEU A 295 -8.31 -2.33 17.84
C LEU A 295 -8.02 -1.09 16.98
N LYS A 296 -9.06 -0.32 16.64
CA LYS A 296 -8.91 0.96 15.95
C LYS A 296 -8.10 1.96 16.78
N ASP A 297 -8.43 2.12 18.07
CA ASP A 297 -7.72 3.01 18.97
C ASP A 297 -6.24 2.61 19.13
N PHE A 298 -5.97 1.30 19.14
CA PHE A 298 -4.61 0.77 19.14
C PHE A 298 -3.87 1.14 17.85
N CYS A 299 -4.46 0.92 16.67
CA CYS A 299 -3.86 1.28 15.38
C CYS A 299 -3.64 2.80 15.25
N THR A 300 -4.59 3.62 15.72
CA THR A 300 -4.43 5.08 15.75
C THR A 300 -3.26 5.53 16.63
N LYS A 301 -3.06 4.91 17.79
CA LYS A 301 -1.88 5.20 18.63
C LYS A 301 -0.56 4.83 17.95
N MET A 302 -0.55 3.75 17.19
CA MET A 302 0.64 3.31 16.45
C MET A 302 0.91 4.27 15.27
N GLU A 303 -0.13 4.71 14.55
CA GLU A 303 -0.04 5.75 13.52
C GLU A 303 0.50 7.06 14.11
N THR A 304 -0.09 7.55 15.22
CA THR A 304 0.35 8.78 15.89
C THR A 304 1.83 8.72 16.26
N ALA A 305 2.31 7.61 16.81
CA ALA A 305 3.72 7.46 17.17
C ALA A 305 4.66 7.58 15.95
N MET A 306 4.25 7.11 14.77
CA MET A 306 5.01 7.30 13.53
C MET A 306 4.99 8.77 13.09
N LEU A 307 3.81 9.41 13.10
CA LEU A 307 3.68 10.81 12.71
C LEU A 307 4.47 11.72 13.65
N ASP A 308 4.43 11.48 14.98
CA ASP A 308 5.21 12.23 15.98
C ASP A 308 6.72 12.15 15.69
N ALA A 309 7.24 10.94 15.38
CA ALA A 309 8.64 10.76 15.04
C ALA A 309 9.04 11.51 13.75
N LEU A 310 8.16 11.58 12.76
CA LEU A 310 8.40 12.31 11.52
C LEU A 310 8.33 13.83 11.72
N MET A 311 7.45 14.33 12.59
CA MET A 311 7.32 15.78 12.87
C MET A 311 8.55 16.39 13.52
N GLU A 312 9.43 15.60 14.14
CA GLU A 312 10.73 16.07 14.64
C GLU A 312 11.71 16.46 13.50
N HIS A 313 11.42 16.07 12.23
CA HIS A 313 12.28 16.25 11.07
C HIS A 313 11.63 17.13 9.99
N PRO A 314 11.90 18.45 9.95
CA PRO A 314 11.24 19.40 9.05
C PRO A 314 11.56 19.18 7.56
N ASN A 315 12.55 18.33 7.26
CA ASN A 315 12.93 17.98 5.89
C ASN A 315 11.95 16.98 5.24
N PHE A 316 11.07 16.36 6.03
CA PHE A 316 10.09 15.40 5.53
C PHE A 316 8.68 15.98 5.48
N THR A 317 7.94 15.63 4.44
CA THR A 317 6.51 15.86 4.40
C THR A 317 5.82 14.76 5.21
N VAL A 318 5.18 15.17 6.30
CA VAL A 318 4.44 14.26 7.18
C VAL A 318 3.03 14.07 6.63
N PRO A 319 2.56 12.83 6.39
CA PRO A 319 1.19 12.58 5.97
C PRO A 319 0.20 13.02 7.03
N SER A 320 -1.00 13.39 6.62
CA SER A 320 -2.07 13.73 7.55
C SER A 320 -2.57 12.47 8.29
N PRO A 321 -2.93 12.59 9.59
CA PRO A 321 -3.50 11.48 10.33
C PRO A 321 -4.83 11.04 9.68
N TYR A 322 -5.16 9.75 9.77
CA TYR A 322 -6.40 9.19 9.20
C TYR A 322 -7.67 9.96 9.61
N ALA A 323 -7.72 10.47 10.83
CA ALA A 323 -8.85 11.26 11.31
C ALA A 323 -9.08 12.52 10.47
N HIS A 324 -8.00 13.17 9.98
CA HIS A 324 -8.08 14.32 9.08
C HIS A 324 -8.58 13.91 7.68
N LEU A 325 -8.07 12.81 7.12
CA LEU A 325 -8.52 12.29 5.83
C LEU A 325 -10.05 12.10 5.81
N ARG A 326 -10.60 11.60 6.91
CA ARG A 326 -12.06 11.43 7.04
C ARG A 326 -12.81 12.76 6.92
N THR A 327 -12.24 13.86 7.39
CA THR A 327 -12.88 15.19 7.30
C THR A 327 -12.82 15.79 5.91
N LEU A 328 -11.77 15.51 5.13
CA LEU A 328 -11.56 16.08 3.79
C LEU A 328 -12.66 15.71 2.79
N VAL A 329 -13.31 14.57 2.97
CA VAL A 329 -14.38 14.13 2.08
C VAL A 329 -15.74 14.79 2.34
N ASN A 330 -15.88 15.59 3.40
CA ASN A 330 -17.13 16.29 3.71
C ASN A 330 -17.54 17.23 2.57
N GLY A 331 -18.75 17.06 2.06
CA GLY A 331 -19.24 17.81 0.90
C GLY A 331 -18.68 17.32 -0.45
N VAL A 332 -17.68 16.41 -0.45
CA VAL A 332 -17.08 15.84 -1.66
C VAL A 332 -17.68 14.49 -2.00
N ILE A 333 -17.62 13.52 -1.06
CA ILE A 333 -18.22 12.20 -1.23
C ILE A 333 -18.74 11.69 0.11
N GLY A 334 -19.83 10.90 0.08
CA GLY A 334 -20.41 10.36 1.31
C GLY A 334 -19.69 9.09 1.80
N TYR A 335 -19.67 8.89 3.12
CA TYR A 335 -19.09 7.69 3.77
C TYR A 335 -19.76 6.37 3.36
N GLY A 336 -20.99 6.41 2.81
CA GLY A 336 -21.66 5.23 2.25
C GLY A 336 -20.93 4.63 1.03
N SER A 337 -20.07 5.38 0.35
CA SER A 337 -19.22 4.87 -0.73
C SER A 337 -17.99 4.19 -0.15
N LYS A 338 -18.15 2.99 0.43
CA LYS A 338 -17.17 2.27 1.25
C LYS A 338 -16.67 0.94 0.69
N MET A 339 -17.10 0.57 -0.52
CA MET A 339 -16.67 -0.67 -1.17
C MET A 339 -15.26 -0.53 -1.73
N GLY A 340 -14.43 -1.57 -1.58
CA GLY A 340 -13.01 -1.52 -1.92
C GLY A 340 -12.28 -0.48 -1.06
N GLU A 341 -11.60 0.46 -1.69
CA GLU A 341 -10.96 1.64 -1.08
C GLU A 341 -12.00 2.73 -0.76
N GLY A 342 -13.13 2.71 -1.44
CA GLY A 342 -14.25 3.60 -1.19
C GLY A 342 -13.88 5.08 -1.17
N TRP A 343 -14.48 5.84 -0.26
CA TRP A 343 -14.23 7.26 -0.06
C TRP A 343 -12.77 7.58 0.33
N LEU A 344 -12.03 6.60 0.90
CA LEU A 344 -10.62 6.79 1.26
C LEU A 344 -9.78 7.17 0.04
N LEU A 345 -10.02 6.55 -1.12
CA LEU A 345 -9.31 6.89 -2.36
C LEU A 345 -9.48 8.36 -2.75
N THR A 346 -10.69 8.89 -2.59
CA THR A 346 -10.96 10.32 -2.80
C THR A 346 -10.24 11.18 -1.75
N ALA A 347 -10.25 10.75 -0.47
CA ALA A 347 -9.57 11.43 0.62
C ALA A 347 -8.05 11.51 0.41
N GLU A 348 -7.43 10.42 -0.02
CA GLU A 348 -6.01 10.37 -0.34
C GLU A 348 -5.63 11.38 -1.44
N MET A 349 -6.46 11.55 -2.48
CA MET A 349 -6.21 12.56 -3.51
C MET A 349 -6.33 13.99 -2.98
N LEU A 350 -7.31 14.26 -2.11
CA LEU A 350 -7.49 15.58 -1.48
C LEU A 350 -6.31 15.90 -0.55
N GLU A 351 -5.91 14.95 0.28
CA GLU A 351 -4.78 15.08 1.20
C GLU A 351 -3.47 15.34 0.47
N LEU A 352 -3.20 14.60 -0.60
CA LEU A 352 -2.03 14.82 -1.45
C LEU A 352 -1.99 16.23 -2.04
N CYS A 353 -3.13 16.74 -2.51
CA CYS A 353 -3.22 18.14 -2.98
C CYS A 353 -2.93 19.14 -1.84
N GLU A 354 -3.49 18.92 -0.65
CA GLU A 354 -3.27 19.75 0.55
C GLU A 354 -1.79 19.73 0.97
N SER A 355 -1.13 18.58 0.88
CA SER A 355 0.30 18.39 1.20
C SER A 355 1.26 18.81 0.08
N GLY A 356 0.75 19.41 -1.00
CA GLY A 356 1.55 19.93 -2.12
C GLY A 356 1.97 18.88 -3.15
N TYR A 357 1.35 17.70 -3.18
CA TYR A 357 1.48 16.71 -4.25
C TYR A 357 0.31 16.83 -5.23
N GLU A 358 0.20 17.98 -5.87
CA GLU A 358 -0.91 18.31 -6.79
C GLU A 358 -0.90 17.46 -8.08
N ASN A 359 0.23 16.86 -8.44
CA ASN A 359 0.35 15.92 -9.57
C ASN A 359 0.09 14.51 -9.09
N ILE A 360 -0.98 13.87 -9.53
CA ILE A 360 -1.43 12.59 -8.99
C ILE A 360 -1.62 11.56 -10.11
N VAL A 361 -0.95 10.42 -9.98
CA VAL A 361 -1.24 9.22 -10.77
C VAL A 361 -2.28 8.39 -10.01
N CYS A 362 -3.47 8.26 -10.57
CA CYS A 362 -4.50 7.37 -10.05
C CYS A 362 -4.44 6.03 -10.79
N THR A 363 -3.89 5.00 -10.14
CA THR A 363 -3.75 3.66 -10.72
C THR A 363 -5.09 2.95 -10.74
N GLN A 364 -5.58 2.64 -11.93
CA GLN A 364 -6.92 2.16 -12.14
C GLN A 364 -6.94 0.80 -12.83
N PRO A 365 -7.21 -0.30 -12.12
CA PRO A 365 -7.31 -1.60 -12.76
C PRO A 365 -8.61 -1.76 -13.53
N PHE A 366 -8.53 -2.41 -14.69
CA PHE A 366 -9.72 -2.84 -15.41
C PHE A 366 -10.64 -3.67 -14.50
N GLY A 367 -11.93 -3.43 -14.60
CA GLY A 367 -12.96 -4.15 -13.86
C GLY A 367 -13.10 -3.78 -12.37
N CYS A 368 -12.37 -2.78 -11.88
CA CYS A 368 -12.51 -2.30 -10.51
C CYS A 368 -13.55 -1.16 -10.40
N LEU A 369 -14.81 -1.52 -10.14
CA LEU A 369 -15.90 -0.56 -10.04
C LEU A 369 -15.68 0.51 -8.94
N PRO A 370 -15.28 0.16 -7.69
CA PRO A 370 -15.01 1.16 -6.66
C PRO A 370 -13.98 2.20 -7.09
N ASN A 371 -12.93 1.80 -7.77
CA ASN A 371 -11.90 2.71 -8.24
C ASN A 371 -12.41 3.65 -9.36
N HIS A 372 -13.21 3.12 -10.30
CA HIS A 372 -13.85 3.96 -11.33
C HIS A 372 -14.74 5.04 -10.73
N ILE A 373 -15.48 4.73 -9.66
CA ILE A 373 -16.38 5.67 -8.98
C ILE A 373 -15.61 6.66 -8.12
N ASN A 374 -14.81 6.15 -7.16
CA ASN A 374 -14.19 6.97 -6.12
C ASN A 374 -12.83 7.55 -6.52
N GLY A 375 -12.19 7.00 -7.55
CA GLY A 375 -10.97 7.54 -8.17
C GLY A 375 -11.32 8.44 -9.35
N LYS A 376 -11.42 7.85 -10.55
CA LYS A 376 -11.65 8.56 -11.80
C LYS A 376 -12.90 9.44 -11.80
N GLY A 377 -14.00 8.94 -11.25
CA GLY A 377 -15.28 9.66 -11.20
C GLY A 377 -15.24 10.92 -10.32
N MET A 378 -14.30 10.98 -9.36
CA MET A 378 -14.21 12.12 -8.44
C MET A 378 -13.24 13.21 -8.90
N ILE A 379 -12.42 12.99 -9.93
CA ILE A 379 -11.40 13.95 -10.40
C ILE A 379 -11.99 15.33 -10.68
N GLY A 380 -13.14 15.37 -11.39
CA GLY A 380 -13.79 16.64 -11.70
C GLY A 380 -14.26 17.42 -10.45
N LYS A 381 -14.62 16.70 -9.38
CA LYS A 381 -15.04 17.32 -8.12
C LYS A 381 -13.84 17.80 -7.30
N ILE A 382 -12.75 17.02 -7.29
CA ILE A 382 -11.49 17.38 -6.64
C ILE A 382 -10.90 18.65 -7.28
N ARG A 383 -10.91 18.77 -8.61
CA ARG A 383 -10.47 19.97 -9.33
C ARG A 383 -11.26 21.24 -9.00
N ARG A 384 -12.50 21.13 -8.50
CA ARG A 384 -13.25 22.29 -8.00
C ARG A 384 -12.76 22.77 -6.63
N VAL A 385 -12.23 21.84 -5.81
CA VAL A 385 -11.64 22.14 -4.49
C VAL A 385 -10.18 22.57 -4.65
N PHE A 386 -9.43 21.88 -5.50
CA PHE A 386 -8.03 22.15 -5.81
C PHE A 386 -7.86 22.38 -7.32
N PRO A 387 -8.07 23.62 -7.81
CA PRO A 387 -8.05 23.93 -9.26
C PRO A 387 -6.74 23.59 -9.96
N ASN A 388 -5.61 23.64 -9.25
CA ASN A 388 -4.28 23.35 -9.78
C ASN A 388 -3.96 21.86 -9.82
N SER A 389 -4.86 20.98 -9.34
CA SER A 389 -4.61 19.55 -9.29
C SER A 389 -4.50 18.94 -10.70
N ASN A 390 -3.40 18.26 -10.94
CA ASN A 390 -3.06 17.58 -12.20
C ASN A 390 -3.20 16.07 -12.02
N ILE A 391 -4.43 15.58 -11.95
CA ILE A 391 -4.75 14.18 -11.66
C ILE A 391 -4.94 13.41 -12.96
N THR A 392 -4.15 12.36 -13.14
CA THR A 392 -4.19 11.51 -14.34
C THR A 392 -4.52 10.06 -13.97
N PRO A 393 -5.70 9.54 -14.36
CA PRO A 393 -6.01 8.13 -14.21
C PRO A 393 -5.26 7.31 -15.26
N ILE A 394 -4.57 6.26 -14.80
CA ILE A 394 -3.84 5.31 -15.66
C ILE A 394 -4.52 3.96 -15.55
N ASP A 395 -5.04 3.48 -16.68
CA ASP A 395 -5.71 2.18 -16.74
C ASP A 395 -4.69 1.04 -16.85
N TYR A 396 -4.86 0.02 -16.00
CA TYR A 396 -4.05 -1.20 -15.97
C TYR A 396 -4.93 -2.40 -16.30
N ASP A 397 -4.55 -3.11 -17.35
CA ASP A 397 -5.23 -4.32 -17.82
C ASP A 397 -4.24 -5.23 -18.59
N PRO A 398 -4.60 -6.49 -18.88
CA PRO A 398 -3.72 -7.41 -19.58
C PRO A 398 -3.29 -6.97 -20.98
N SER A 399 -4.10 -6.13 -21.65
CA SER A 399 -3.85 -5.63 -22.99
C SER A 399 -3.14 -4.28 -23.03
N ALA A 400 -3.12 -3.55 -21.90
CA ALA A 400 -2.47 -2.25 -21.81
C ALA A 400 -0.95 -2.40 -21.87
N THR A 401 -0.32 -1.67 -22.79
CA THR A 401 1.13 -1.67 -22.89
C THR A 401 1.77 -0.72 -21.91
N LYS A 402 2.88 -1.14 -21.28
CA LYS A 402 3.70 -0.30 -20.41
C LYS A 402 4.04 1.04 -21.06
N VAL A 403 4.39 1.04 -22.35
CA VAL A 403 4.75 2.24 -23.10
C VAL A 403 3.61 3.25 -23.16
N ASN A 404 2.38 2.82 -23.38
CA ASN A 404 1.22 3.73 -23.41
C ASN A 404 0.95 4.33 -22.05
N GLN A 405 1.07 3.56 -20.97
CA GLN A 405 0.94 4.04 -19.59
C GLN A 405 2.01 5.06 -19.26
N GLU A 406 3.28 4.76 -19.56
CA GLU A 406 4.40 5.69 -19.35
C GLU A 406 4.25 6.99 -20.16
N ASN A 407 3.77 6.91 -21.41
CA ASN A 407 3.55 8.10 -22.24
C ASN A 407 2.48 9.02 -21.65
N ARG A 408 1.39 8.47 -21.11
CA ARG A 408 0.36 9.26 -20.41
C ARG A 408 0.91 9.93 -19.16
N ILE A 409 1.75 9.23 -18.38
CA ILE A 409 2.42 9.79 -17.20
C ILE A 409 3.41 10.89 -17.66
N LYS A 410 4.19 10.70 -18.71
CA LYS A 410 5.10 11.72 -19.25
C LYS A 410 4.36 12.98 -19.68
N LEU A 411 3.16 12.87 -20.27
CA LEU A 411 2.33 14.04 -20.60
C LEU A 411 1.90 14.79 -19.33
N MET A 412 1.49 14.09 -18.28
CA MET A 412 1.20 14.70 -16.99
C MET A 412 2.43 15.41 -16.42
N LEU A 413 3.61 14.76 -16.50
CA LEU A 413 4.87 15.32 -15.98
C LEU A 413 5.35 16.53 -16.80
N ALA A 414 5.03 16.61 -18.09
CA ALA A 414 5.35 17.80 -18.90
C ALA A 414 4.62 19.04 -18.37
N VAL A 415 3.32 18.95 -18.11
CA VAL A 415 2.53 20.01 -17.48
C VAL A 415 3.07 20.32 -16.07
N ALA A 416 3.39 19.29 -15.28
CA ALA A 416 3.92 19.47 -13.93
C ALA A 416 5.26 20.23 -13.92
N ARG A 417 6.15 19.95 -14.88
CA ARG A 417 7.44 20.67 -15.01
C ARG A 417 7.25 22.13 -15.45
N GLU A 418 6.32 22.39 -16.34
CA GLU A 418 5.97 23.75 -16.74
C GLU A 418 5.46 24.57 -15.52
N ASN A 419 4.49 24.04 -14.79
CA ASN A 419 3.97 24.67 -13.57
C ASN A 419 5.09 24.87 -12.50
N LEU A 420 5.99 23.92 -12.34
CA LEU A 420 7.11 24.05 -11.41
C LEU A 420 8.06 25.19 -11.83
N ASN A 421 8.39 25.26 -13.12
CA ASN A 421 9.27 26.32 -13.64
C ASN A 421 8.64 27.72 -13.46
N GLU A 422 7.33 27.84 -13.68
CA GLU A 422 6.60 29.09 -13.43
C GLU A 422 6.64 29.49 -11.94
N LYS A 423 6.38 28.53 -11.03
CA LYS A 423 6.49 28.77 -9.57
C LYS A 423 7.91 29.25 -9.19
N ILE A 424 8.96 28.58 -9.68
CA ILE A 424 10.36 28.97 -9.42
C ILE A 424 10.67 30.38 -9.97
N ALA A 425 10.18 30.71 -11.15
CA ALA A 425 10.37 32.03 -11.75
C ALA A 425 9.68 33.14 -10.92
N ALA A 426 8.44 32.87 -10.48
CA ALA A 426 7.69 33.80 -9.63
C ALA A 426 8.37 34.04 -8.27
N GLU A 427 8.84 32.98 -7.61
CA GLU A 427 9.58 33.09 -6.34
C GLU A 427 10.89 33.87 -6.48
N LYS A 428 11.61 33.70 -7.58
CA LYS A 428 12.84 34.47 -7.88
C LYS A 428 12.54 35.94 -8.10
N ALA A 429 11.45 36.27 -8.82
CA ALA A 429 11.05 37.64 -9.05
C ALA A 429 10.67 38.33 -7.72
N GLU A 430 9.86 37.68 -6.88
CA GLU A 430 9.46 38.22 -5.57
C GLU A 430 10.67 38.47 -4.63
N LYS A 431 11.64 37.53 -4.63
CA LYS A 431 12.89 37.72 -3.86
C LYS A 431 13.73 38.88 -4.38
N ALA A 432 13.78 39.08 -5.71
CA ALA A 432 14.51 40.19 -6.31
C ALA A 432 13.88 41.54 -5.96
N GLU A 433 12.53 41.64 -6.00
CA GLU A 433 11.81 42.84 -5.59
C GLU A 433 12.02 43.19 -4.10
N LYS A 434 11.94 42.18 -3.20
CA LYS A 434 12.21 42.38 -1.76
C LYS A 434 13.62 42.84 -1.49
N ASN A 435 14.64 42.28 -2.19
CA ASN A 435 16.02 42.68 -2.03
C ASN A 435 16.30 44.08 -2.63
N GLY A 436 15.62 44.48 -3.71
CA GLY A 436 15.66 45.83 -4.30
C GLY A 436 15.10 46.90 -3.34
N ALA A 437 13.96 46.60 -2.73
CA ALA A 437 13.31 47.51 -1.77
C ALA A 437 14.18 47.73 -0.49
N VAL A 438 14.92 46.70 -0.02
CA VAL A 438 15.79 46.81 1.15
C VAL A 438 17.04 47.65 0.85
N GLN A 439 17.47 47.78 -0.42
CA GLN A 439 18.61 48.61 -0.80
C GLN A 439 18.21 50.11 -0.93
N GLU A 440 16.96 50.42 -1.23
CA GLU A 440 16.47 51.81 -1.31
C GLU A 440 16.20 52.44 0.06
N GLU A 441 16.04 51.64 1.15
CA GLU A 441 15.76 52.17 2.50
C GLU A 441 17.05 52.44 3.33
N LYS A 442 18.27 52.39 2.77
CA LYS A 442 19.44 52.84 3.50
C LYS A 442 19.53 54.37 3.42
N PRO A 443 19.26 55.11 4.52
CA PRO A 443 19.37 56.56 4.51
C PRO A 443 20.81 56.98 4.31
N ALA A 444 21.06 57.88 3.39
CA ALA A 444 22.27 58.64 3.28
C ALA A 444 22.42 59.50 4.53
N HIS A 445 23.01 59.00 5.57
CA HIS A 445 23.53 59.77 6.69
C HIS A 445 25.03 59.60 6.78
N ALA A 446 25.77 60.53 6.14
CA ALA A 446 27.12 60.94 6.55
C ALA A 446 27.45 62.28 5.93
N SER A 447 27.30 63.31 6.63
CA SER A 447 28.22 64.46 6.62
C SER A 447 28.02 65.30 7.88
#